data_f99ce4ec330f073026f719b1ab75e783
#
_entry.id   f99ce4ec330f073026f719b1ab75e783
#
_cell.length_a   1.000
_cell.length_b   1.000
_cell.length_c   1.000
_cell.angle_alpha   90.00
_cell.angle_beta   90.00
_cell.angle_gamma   90.00
#
_symmetry.space_group_name_H-M   'P 1'
#
loop_
_entity.id
_entity.type
_entity.pdbx_description
1 polymer ?
#
loop_
_entity_poly.entity_id
_entity_poly.type
_entity_poly.pdbx_seq_one_letter_code
_entity_poly.pdbx_strand_id
1 'polypeptide(L)'
;MITADFAILPVGTKDTECKEYVTAAVQAIKDSGLNYQLGMGTQIEAENLKELYEAIANAQEAVFKTGIGRVYTVIKVDDRRDLENRTLDAKVDTVNKMLK
;
A
#
# COMPACT_ATOMS: atom_id res chain seq x y z
N MET A 1 -3.03 5.57 -14.46
CA MET A 1 -2.91 5.28 -13.02
C MET A 1 -2.40 3.88 -12.78
N ILE A 2 -1.50 3.77 -11.82
CA ILE A 2 -0.98 2.50 -11.35
C ILE A 2 -1.59 2.25 -9.99
N THR A 3 -2.04 1.03 -9.75
CA THR A 3 -2.55 0.64 -8.44
C THR A 3 -1.67 -0.47 -7.87
N ALA A 4 -1.53 -0.47 -6.55
CA ALA A 4 -0.77 -1.51 -5.87
C ALA A 4 -1.43 -1.89 -4.56
N ASP A 5 -1.20 -3.12 -4.15
CA ASP A 5 -1.53 -3.64 -2.83
C ASP A 5 -0.22 -4.07 -2.19
N PHE A 6 0.07 -3.60 -1.00
CA PHE A 6 1.28 -4.01 -0.32
C PHE A 6 1.03 -4.32 1.15
N ALA A 7 1.87 -5.19 1.69
CA ALA A 7 1.85 -5.51 3.10
C ALA A 7 3.30 -5.52 3.61
N ILE A 8 3.54 -4.82 4.71
CA ILE A 8 4.84 -4.76 5.38
C ILE A 8 4.69 -5.50 6.70
N LEU A 9 5.28 -6.68 6.77
CA LEU A 9 5.12 -7.59 7.89
C LEU A 9 6.36 -7.57 8.78
N PRO A 10 6.24 -7.11 10.05
CA PRO A 10 7.36 -7.18 10.97
C PRO A 10 7.64 -8.63 11.36
N VAL A 11 8.91 -8.98 11.47
CA VAL A 11 9.35 -10.33 11.81
C VAL A 11 10.12 -10.31 13.13
N GLY A 12 9.82 -11.26 13.99
CA GLY A 12 10.52 -11.38 15.27
C GLY A 12 9.97 -10.49 16.36
N THR A 13 8.73 -10.06 16.24
CA THR A 13 8.06 -9.32 17.31
C THR A 13 7.63 -10.27 18.40
N LYS A 14 7.65 -9.79 19.65
CA LYS A 14 7.17 -10.54 20.82
C LYS A 14 5.65 -10.53 20.95
N ASP A 15 5.02 -9.60 20.24
CA ASP A 15 3.59 -9.35 20.31
C ASP A 15 2.94 -9.79 19.01
N THR A 16 1.72 -10.30 19.08
CA THR A 16 0.93 -10.66 17.91
C THR A 16 0.21 -9.45 17.30
N GLU A 17 0.14 -8.34 18.02
CA GLU A 17 -0.48 -7.12 17.51
C GLU A 17 0.46 -6.35 16.58
N CYS A 18 -0.06 -5.98 15.42
CA CYS A 18 0.69 -5.27 14.39
C CYS A 18 0.25 -3.83 14.19
N LYS A 19 -0.71 -3.33 14.99
CA LYS A 19 -1.31 -2.00 14.77
C LYS A 19 -0.30 -0.86 14.78
N GLU A 20 0.72 -0.93 15.62
CA GLU A 20 1.78 0.09 15.69
C GLU A 20 2.55 0.16 14.38
N TYR A 21 2.90 -0.99 13.80
CA TYR A 21 3.65 -1.08 12.56
C TYR A 21 2.80 -0.66 11.37
N VAL A 22 1.56 -1.10 11.34
CA VAL A 22 0.60 -0.73 10.30
C VAL A 22 0.36 0.77 10.33
N THR A 23 0.18 1.35 11.51
CA THR A 23 -0.03 2.80 11.67
C THR A 23 1.17 3.59 11.15
N ALA A 24 2.40 3.16 11.46
CA ALA A 24 3.61 3.82 10.97
C ALA A 24 3.67 3.79 9.44
N ALA A 25 3.40 2.64 8.83
CA ALA A 25 3.41 2.50 7.38
C ALA A 25 2.33 3.37 6.72
N VAL A 26 1.11 3.34 7.23
CA VAL A 26 -0.01 4.10 6.68
C VAL A 26 0.20 5.60 6.85
N GLN A 27 0.78 6.03 7.96
CA GLN A 27 1.10 7.45 8.16
C GLN A 27 2.05 7.95 7.08
N ALA A 28 3.07 7.15 6.72
CA ALA A 28 3.99 7.50 5.64
C ALA A 28 3.27 7.60 4.29
N ILE A 29 2.32 6.71 4.01
CA ILE A 29 1.51 6.76 2.80
C ILE A 29 0.63 8.02 2.78
N LYS A 30 -0.01 8.33 3.90
CA LYS A 30 -0.80 9.55 4.03
C LYS A 30 0.05 10.79 3.76
N ASP A 31 1.25 10.82 4.31
CA ASP A 31 2.18 11.94 4.14
C ASP A 31 2.67 12.07 2.69
N SER A 32 2.66 10.98 1.92
CA SER A 32 3.03 11.01 0.50
C SER A 32 2.02 11.73 -0.37
N GLY A 33 0.78 11.90 0.12
CA GLY A 33 -0.31 12.51 -0.62
C GLY A 33 -1.01 11.58 -1.60
N LEU A 34 -0.58 10.33 -1.72
CA LEU A 34 -1.23 9.36 -2.60
C LEU A 34 -2.56 8.91 -2.02
N ASN A 35 -3.52 8.63 -2.89
CA ASN A 35 -4.79 8.06 -2.48
C ASN A 35 -4.57 6.60 -2.04
N TYR A 36 -5.20 6.22 -0.93
CA TYR A 36 -5.03 4.88 -0.37
C TYR A 36 -6.32 4.34 0.24
N GLN A 37 -6.38 3.02 0.36
CA GLN A 37 -7.47 2.31 1.05
C GLN A 37 -6.86 1.23 1.92
N LEU A 38 -7.43 1.03 3.10
CA LEU A 38 -7.00 -0.02 4.02
C LEU A 38 -7.85 -1.26 3.84
N GLY A 39 -7.20 -2.40 3.88
CA GLY A 39 -7.80 -3.72 3.89
C GLY A 39 -6.90 -4.65 4.68
N MET A 40 -6.76 -5.89 4.27
CA MET A 40 -5.75 -6.78 4.85
C MET A 40 -4.34 -6.30 4.48
N GLY A 41 -4.17 -5.76 3.29
CA GLY A 41 -3.01 -4.98 2.90
C GLY A 41 -3.38 -3.51 2.77
N THR A 42 -2.45 -2.69 2.33
CA THR A 42 -2.69 -1.29 2.02
C THR A 42 -2.69 -1.13 0.51
N GLN A 43 -3.76 -0.54 -0.01
CA GLN A 43 -3.90 -0.26 -1.43
C GLN A 43 -3.59 1.20 -1.70
N ILE A 44 -2.80 1.46 -2.74
CA ILE A 44 -2.44 2.81 -3.15
C ILE A 44 -2.59 2.96 -4.66
N GLU A 45 -2.75 4.21 -5.09
CA GLU A 45 -2.71 4.55 -6.50
C GLU A 45 -1.72 5.68 -6.74
N ALA A 46 -1.02 5.62 -7.87
CA ALA A 46 -0.02 6.61 -8.24
C ALA A 46 -0.02 6.82 -9.75
N GLU A 47 0.49 7.97 -10.20
CA GLU A 47 0.55 8.29 -11.62
C GLU A 47 1.72 7.60 -12.32
N ASN A 48 2.79 7.28 -11.59
CA ASN A 48 3.96 6.64 -12.15
C ASN A 48 4.63 5.71 -11.13
N LEU A 49 5.50 4.84 -11.63
CA LEU A 49 6.19 3.85 -10.80
C LEU A 49 7.11 4.47 -9.77
N LYS A 50 7.74 5.58 -10.09
CA LYS A 50 8.64 6.25 -9.16
C LYS A 50 7.92 6.70 -7.91
N GLU A 51 6.77 7.37 -8.06
CA GLU A 51 5.94 7.79 -6.93
C GLU A 51 5.48 6.60 -6.11
N LEU A 52 5.04 5.53 -6.80
CA LEU A 52 4.54 4.33 -6.15
C LEU A 52 5.61 3.69 -5.26
N TYR A 53 6.77 3.40 -5.84
CA TYR A 53 7.84 2.72 -5.10
C TYR A 53 8.48 3.62 -4.05
N GLU A 54 8.56 4.91 -4.28
CA GLU A 54 9.05 5.85 -3.28
C GLU A 54 8.14 5.89 -2.06
N ALA A 55 6.82 5.89 -2.26
CA ALA A 55 5.87 5.85 -1.16
C ALA A 55 5.98 4.55 -0.35
N ILE A 56 6.11 3.41 -1.03
CA ILE A 56 6.26 2.11 -0.35
C ILE A 56 7.61 2.05 0.38
N ALA A 57 8.68 2.56 -0.23
CA ALA A 57 10.00 2.62 0.42
C ALA A 57 9.93 3.45 1.71
N ASN A 58 9.29 4.60 1.67
CA ASN A 58 9.12 5.44 2.85
C ASN A 58 8.28 4.75 3.93
N ALA A 59 7.26 3.99 3.53
CA ALA A 59 6.43 3.23 4.46
C ALA A 59 7.27 2.14 5.16
N GLN A 60 8.10 1.43 4.42
CA GLN A 60 8.96 0.41 4.99
C GLN A 60 10.01 1.01 5.94
N GLU A 61 10.62 2.13 5.56
CA GLU A 61 11.54 2.85 6.43
C GLU A 61 10.86 3.31 7.73
N ALA A 62 9.60 3.76 7.64
CA ALA A 62 8.83 4.16 8.80
C ALA A 62 8.62 3.01 9.78
N VAL A 63 8.40 1.79 9.27
CA VAL A 63 8.28 0.59 10.10
C VAL A 63 9.60 0.30 10.80
N PHE A 64 10.73 0.40 10.10
CA PHE A 64 12.04 0.19 10.73
C PHE A 64 12.33 1.20 11.84
N LYS A 65 11.83 2.42 11.73
CA LYS A 65 12.00 3.45 12.77
C LYS A 65 11.33 3.11 14.09
N THR A 66 10.41 2.14 14.10
CA THR A 66 9.82 1.65 15.36
C THR A 66 10.77 0.77 16.16
N GLY A 67 11.92 0.40 15.59
CA GLY A 67 12.94 -0.41 16.25
C GLY A 67 12.96 -1.87 15.84
N ILE A 68 12.08 -2.27 14.90
CA ILE A 68 12.08 -3.65 14.40
C ILE A 68 13.31 -3.91 13.54
N GLY A 69 13.89 -5.10 13.63
CA GLY A 69 15.11 -5.45 12.89
C GLY A 69 14.88 -6.14 11.55
N ARG A 70 13.66 -6.61 11.30
CA ARG A 70 13.35 -7.33 10.06
C ARG A 70 11.90 -7.11 9.66
N VAL A 71 11.68 -6.79 8.37
CA VAL A 71 10.35 -6.77 7.78
C VAL A 71 10.34 -7.63 6.52
N TYR A 72 9.19 -8.21 6.24
CA TYR A 72 8.93 -8.96 5.01
C TYR A 72 7.85 -8.19 4.25
N THR A 73 8.18 -7.68 3.07
CA THR A 73 7.26 -6.85 2.30
C THR A 73 6.80 -7.58 1.04
N VAL A 74 5.49 -7.63 0.85
CA VAL A 74 4.87 -8.18 -0.36
C VAL A 74 4.19 -7.04 -1.10
N ILE A 75 4.47 -6.92 -2.39
CA ILE A 75 3.95 -5.86 -3.24
C ILE A 75 3.33 -6.48 -4.49
N LYS A 76 2.08 -6.11 -4.77
CA LYS A 76 1.40 -6.45 -6.02
C LYS A 76 1.12 -5.17 -6.76
N VAL A 77 1.61 -5.04 -7.98
CA VAL A 77 1.45 -3.83 -8.80
C VAL A 77 0.65 -4.16 -10.04
N ASP A 78 -0.37 -3.34 -10.31
CA ASP A 78 -1.16 -3.40 -11.52
C ASP A 78 -0.95 -2.10 -12.30
N ASP A 79 -0.16 -2.17 -13.37
CA ASP A 79 0.20 -1.03 -14.21
C ASP A 79 -0.46 -1.20 -15.58
N ARG A 80 -1.65 -0.61 -15.73
CA ARG A 80 -2.45 -0.69 -16.94
C ARG A 80 -2.26 0.58 -17.80
N ARG A 81 -1.21 0.58 -18.62
CA ARG A 81 -0.91 1.72 -19.50
C ARG A 81 -1.78 1.75 -20.75
N ASP A 82 -2.48 0.66 -21.03
CA ASP A 82 -3.46 0.54 -22.11
C ASP A 82 -4.80 1.17 -21.77
N LEU A 83 -5.06 1.50 -20.50
CA LEU A 83 -6.29 2.13 -20.04
C LEU A 83 -5.96 3.41 -19.26
N GLU A 84 -6.73 4.47 -19.52
CA GLU A 84 -6.64 5.71 -18.76
C GLU A 84 -7.48 5.61 -17.48
N ASN A 85 -7.07 6.37 -16.45
CA ASN A 85 -7.86 6.56 -15.22
C ASN A 85 -8.23 5.25 -14.50
N ARG A 86 -7.32 4.27 -14.50
CA ARG A 86 -7.55 3.01 -13.78
C ARG A 86 -7.24 3.20 -12.29
N THR A 87 -8.16 3.80 -11.57
CA THR A 87 -8.05 4.09 -10.13
C THR A 87 -8.55 2.94 -9.29
N LEU A 88 -8.32 2.99 -7.98
CA LEU A 88 -8.87 2.01 -7.03
C LEU A 88 -10.40 2.01 -7.10
N ASP A 89 -11.01 3.19 -7.09
CA ASP A 89 -12.47 3.31 -7.15
C ASP A 89 -13.04 2.80 -8.46
N ALA A 90 -12.36 3.02 -9.57
CA ALA A 90 -12.78 2.51 -10.87
C ALA A 90 -12.86 0.99 -10.91
N LYS A 91 -11.92 0.30 -10.27
CA LYS A 91 -11.92 -1.16 -10.17
C LYS A 91 -13.12 -1.65 -9.36
N VAL A 92 -13.40 -1.03 -8.24
CA VAL A 92 -14.54 -1.34 -7.39
C VAL A 92 -15.85 -1.10 -8.16
N ASP A 93 -15.97 0.03 -8.81
CA ASP A 93 -17.16 0.40 -9.58
C ASP A 93 -17.42 -0.59 -10.72
N THR A 94 -16.37 -1.01 -11.43
CA THR A 94 -16.49 -1.98 -12.52
C THR A 94 -17.08 -3.30 -12.01
N VAL A 95 -16.56 -3.81 -10.89
CA VAL A 95 -17.06 -5.06 -10.31
C VAL A 95 -18.48 -4.89 -9.80
N ASN A 96 -18.77 -3.79 -9.10
CA ASN A 96 -20.11 -3.53 -8.57
C ASN A 96 -21.19 -3.48 -9.67
N LYS A 97 -20.86 -2.91 -10.83
CA LYS A 97 -21.77 -2.87 -11.98
C LYS A 97 -22.05 -4.26 -12.55
N MET A 98 -21.12 -5.19 -12.41
CA MET A 98 -21.27 -6.56 -12.90
C MET A 98 -21.96 -7.48 -11.90
N LEU A 99 -22.01 -7.10 -10.63
CA LEU A 99 -22.71 -7.88 -9.60
C LEU A 99 -24.23 -7.79 -9.78
N LYS A 100 -24.88 -8.91 -9.54
CA LYS A 100 -26.35 -9.03 -9.64
C LYS A 100 -27.01 -8.97 -8.28
#